data_44bad3db5200437997c5e3a697e9f7b7
#
_entry.id   44bad3db5200437997c5e3a697e9f7b7
#
_cell.length_a   1.000
_cell.length_b   1.000
_cell.length_c   1.000
_cell.angle_alpha   90.00
_cell.angle_beta   90.00
_cell.angle_gamma   90.00
#
_symmetry.space_group_name_H-M   'P 1'
#
loop_
_entity.id
_entity.type
_entity.pdbx_description
1 polymer ?
#
loop_
_entity_poly.entity_id
_entity_poly.type
_entity_poly.pdbx_seq_one_letter_code
_entity_poly.pdbx_strand_id
1 'polypeptide(L)'
;MTGANKEQSGQIKILLVDDEEGYVNVLAKRMAKRQVEVMIALSGAEAIQTLRKNDFDVAVVDLKMEDMDGIEVLKIFKKMDPELPVVMLTGHGSEKAARDGLALGAFDYLTKPCDLEELLATIIKAAEQRSE
;
A
#
# COMPACT_ATOMS: atom_id res chain seq x y z
N MET A 1 -4.65 -13.33 18.13
CA MET A 1 -3.66 -12.52 18.86
C MET A 1 -2.72 -11.75 17.96
N THR A 2 -3.20 -11.45 16.76
CA THR A 2 -2.39 -10.67 15.81
C THR A 2 -2.00 -9.30 16.35
N GLY A 3 -2.93 -8.64 17.07
CA GLY A 3 -2.62 -7.34 17.65
C GLY A 3 -1.47 -7.40 18.64
N ALA A 4 -1.44 -8.46 19.44
CA ALA A 4 -0.38 -8.63 20.43
C ALA A 4 0.97 -8.81 19.74
N ASN A 5 1.02 -9.61 18.66
CA ASN A 5 2.26 -9.81 17.92
C ASN A 5 2.74 -8.53 17.26
N LYS A 6 1.81 -7.78 16.67
CA LYS A 6 2.14 -6.50 16.03
C LYS A 6 2.67 -5.51 17.08
N GLU A 7 2.03 -5.47 18.22
CA GLU A 7 2.47 -4.57 19.29
C GLU A 7 3.86 -4.96 19.79
N GLN A 8 4.13 -6.25 19.94
CA GLN A 8 5.42 -6.72 20.40
C GLN A 8 6.52 -6.42 19.40
N SER A 9 6.24 -6.58 18.11
CA SER A 9 7.22 -6.30 17.08
C SER A 9 7.42 -4.82 16.86
N GLY A 10 6.40 -4.01 17.18
CA GLY A 10 6.43 -2.58 16.92
C GLY A 10 6.46 -2.26 15.44
N GLN A 11 6.14 -3.21 14.57
CA GLN A 11 6.24 -3.04 13.14
C GLN A 11 4.88 -3.05 12.46
N ILE A 12 4.72 -2.12 11.54
CA ILE A 12 3.59 -2.08 10.63
C ILE A 12 3.97 -2.91 9.42
N LYS A 13 3.08 -3.80 9.00
CA LYS A 13 3.35 -4.69 7.86
C LYS A 13 2.59 -4.17 6.66
N ILE A 14 3.31 -3.84 5.59
CA ILE A 14 2.69 -3.30 4.39
C ILE A 14 3.01 -4.14 3.15
N LEU A 15 2.07 -4.08 2.20
CA LEU A 15 2.25 -4.64 0.86
C LEU A 15 2.47 -3.46 -0.08
N LEU A 16 3.64 -3.41 -0.71
CA LEU A 16 4.01 -2.33 -1.63
C LEU A 16 3.93 -2.86 -3.06
N VAL A 17 3.03 -2.32 -3.84
CA VAL A 17 2.72 -2.79 -5.19
C VAL A 17 3.14 -1.73 -6.20
N ASP A 18 4.14 -2.03 -7.01
CA ASP A 18 4.68 -1.09 -7.99
C ASP A 18 5.62 -1.88 -8.90
N ASP A 19 5.52 -1.69 -10.21
CA ASP A 19 6.33 -2.46 -11.16
C ASP A 19 7.71 -1.85 -11.44
N GLU A 20 8.03 -0.72 -10.81
CA GLU A 20 9.35 -0.12 -10.92
C GLU A 20 10.28 -0.74 -9.87
N GLU A 21 10.93 -1.83 -10.24
CA GLU A 21 11.69 -2.64 -9.29
C GLU A 21 12.77 -1.85 -8.56
N GLY A 22 13.51 -1.01 -9.27
CA GLY A 22 14.57 -0.20 -8.63
C GLY A 22 14.00 0.72 -7.56
N TYR A 23 12.89 1.35 -7.87
CA TYR A 23 12.24 2.29 -6.96
C TYR A 23 11.76 1.58 -5.69
N VAL A 24 11.03 0.47 -5.85
CA VAL A 24 10.46 -0.20 -4.68
C VAL A 24 11.53 -0.83 -3.79
N ASN A 25 12.61 -1.31 -4.37
CA ASN A 25 13.68 -1.90 -3.57
C ASN A 25 14.34 -0.84 -2.68
N VAL A 26 14.61 0.34 -3.23
CA VAL A 26 15.17 1.44 -2.44
C VAL A 26 14.19 1.87 -1.35
N LEU A 27 12.93 2.03 -1.73
CA LEU A 27 11.89 2.48 -0.80
C LEU A 27 11.71 1.48 0.34
N ALA A 28 11.68 0.18 0.03
CA ALA A 28 11.50 -0.85 1.05
C ALA A 28 12.66 -0.85 2.04
N LYS A 29 13.90 -0.65 1.56
CA LYS A 29 15.05 -0.60 2.44
C LYS A 29 14.97 0.60 3.40
N ARG A 30 14.53 1.74 2.89
CA ARG A 30 14.40 2.94 3.71
C ARG A 30 13.31 2.76 4.76
N MET A 31 12.21 2.13 4.38
CA MET A 31 11.10 1.88 5.30
C MET A 31 11.50 0.89 6.38
N ALA A 32 12.31 -0.11 6.04
CA ALA A 32 12.76 -1.11 7.01
C ALA A 32 13.52 -0.46 8.16
N LYS A 33 14.25 0.61 7.88
CA LYS A 33 14.97 1.36 8.91
C LYS A 33 14.04 2.15 9.83
N ARG A 34 12.79 2.29 9.45
CA ARG A 34 11.77 2.99 10.24
C ARG A 34 10.78 2.01 10.84
N GLN A 35 11.17 0.73 10.95
CA GLN A 35 10.36 -0.32 11.58
C GLN A 35 9.06 -0.59 10.84
N VAL A 36 9.12 -0.54 9.52
CA VAL A 36 8.01 -0.94 8.67
C VAL A 36 8.46 -2.18 7.91
N GLU A 37 7.71 -3.26 8.06
CA GLU A 37 8.01 -4.50 7.34
C GLU A 37 7.31 -4.45 5.99
N VAL A 38 8.07 -4.58 4.92
CA VAL A 38 7.56 -4.42 3.55
C VAL A 38 7.66 -5.72 2.78
N MET A 39 6.55 -6.16 2.20
CA MET A 39 6.56 -7.17 1.15
C MET A 39 6.29 -6.46 -0.16
N ILE A 40 7.07 -6.79 -1.18
CA ILE A 40 6.99 -6.15 -2.49
C ILE A 40 6.26 -7.05 -3.47
N ALA A 41 5.36 -6.48 -4.26
CA ALA A 41 4.75 -7.14 -5.40
C ALA A 41 5.00 -6.26 -6.62
N LEU A 42 5.51 -6.83 -7.68
CA LEU A 42 5.91 -6.08 -8.88
C LEU A 42 4.85 -6.06 -9.96
N SER A 43 3.66 -6.59 -9.66
CA SER A 43 2.54 -6.59 -10.60
C SER A 43 1.24 -6.73 -9.81
N GLY A 44 0.14 -6.41 -10.46
CA GLY A 44 -1.16 -6.59 -9.84
C GLY A 44 -1.46 -8.05 -9.55
N ALA A 45 -1.10 -8.95 -10.47
CA ALA A 45 -1.31 -10.37 -10.28
C ALA A 45 -0.52 -10.91 -9.09
N GLU A 46 0.74 -10.51 -8.97
CA GLU A 46 1.57 -10.91 -7.84
C GLU A 46 1.01 -10.37 -6.53
N ALA A 47 0.51 -9.13 -6.55
CA ALA A 47 -0.06 -8.48 -5.37
C ALA A 47 -1.27 -9.25 -4.86
N ILE A 48 -2.14 -9.69 -5.75
CA ILE A 48 -3.32 -10.45 -5.38
C ILE A 48 -2.92 -11.77 -4.73
N GLN A 49 -1.96 -12.48 -5.32
CA GLN A 49 -1.48 -13.74 -4.76
C GLN A 49 -0.83 -13.52 -3.38
N THR A 50 -0.08 -12.44 -3.25
CA THR A 50 0.56 -12.12 -1.98
C THR A 50 -0.47 -11.84 -0.89
N LEU A 51 -1.52 -11.09 -1.23
CA LEU A 51 -2.57 -10.77 -0.27
C LEU A 51 -3.35 -12.03 0.14
N ARG A 52 -3.50 -12.99 -0.74
CA ARG A 52 -4.17 -14.25 -0.39
C ARG A 52 -3.45 -15.02 0.70
N LYS A 53 -2.14 -14.88 0.76
CA LYS A 53 -1.30 -15.70 1.62
C LYS A 53 -0.81 -14.98 2.88
N ASN A 54 -1.05 -13.69 2.98
CA ASN A 54 -0.51 -12.87 4.07
C ASN A 54 -1.51 -11.81 4.50
N ASP A 55 -1.38 -11.38 5.75
CA ASP A 55 -2.16 -10.26 6.27
C ASP A 55 -1.28 -9.02 6.30
N PHE A 56 -1.89 -7.88 6.02
CA PHE A 56 -1.18 -6.60 6.01
C PHE A 56 -1.96 -5.54 6.78
N ASP A 57 -1.24 -4.58 7.31
CA ASP A 57 -1.86 -3.43 7.97
C ASP A 57 -2.29 -2.37 6.97
N VAL A 58 -1.52 -2.24 5.88
CA VAL A 58 -1.76 -1.24 4.83
C VAL A 58 -1.23 -1.79 3.51
N ALA A 59 -1.89 -1.45 2.42
CA ALA A 59 -1.36 -1.69 1.07
C ALA A 59 -1.06 -0.35 0.43
N VAL A 60 0.08 -0.25 -0.26
CA VAL A 60 0.47 0.93 -1.02
C VAL A 60 0.55 0.51 -2.48
N VAL A 61 -0.27 1.12 -3.33
CA VAL A 61 -0.47 0.66 -4.71
C VAL A 61 -0.21 1.78 -5.71
N ASP A 62 0.68 1.53 -6.66
CA ASP A 62 0.92 2.44 -7.78
C ASP A 62 -0.27 2.37 -8.74
N LEU A 63 -0.75 3.51 -9.18
CA LEU A 63 -1.89 3.57 -10.10
C LEU A 63 -1.56 3.08 -11.51
N LYS A 64 -0.31 3.25 -11.94
CA LYS A 64 0.09 2.88 -13.30
C LYS A 64 1.02 1.69 -13.29
N MET A 65 0.50 0.53 -13.65
CA MET A 65 1.30 -0.68 -13.83
C MET A 65 0.97 -1.30 -15.18
N GLU A 66 1.88 -2.11 -15.71
CA GLU A 66 1.71 -2.65 -17.05
C GLU A 66 0.63 -3.71 -17.14
N ASP A 67 0.55 -4.59 -16.13
CA ASP A 67 -0.38 -5.71 -16.20
C ASP A 67 -1.79 -5.37 -15.77
N MET A 68 -1.94 -4.41 -14.86
CA MET A 68 -3.23 -4.15 -14.25
C MET A 68 -3.24 -2.73 -13.69
N ASP A 69 -4.34 -2.03 -13.95
CA ASP A 69 -4.57 -0.69 -13.43
C ASP A 69 -4.67 -0.75 -11.90
N GLY A 70 -4.05 0.22 -11.22
CA GLY A 70 -4.10 0.28 -9.77
C GLY A 70 -5.51 0.41 -9.20
N ILE A 71 -6.43 1.02 -9.95
CA ILE A 71 -7.83 1.08 -9.52
C ILE A 71 -8.45 -0.32 -9.49
N GLU A 72 -8.10 -1.16 -10.46
CA GLU A 72 -8.57 -2.55 -10.45
C GLU A 72 -8.00 -3.32 -9.27
N VAL A 73 -6.72 -3.10 -8.96
CA VAL A 73 -6.11 -3.73 -7.80
C VAL A 73 -6.84 -3.29 -6.53
N LEU A 74 -7.14 -2.00 -6.41
CA LEU A 74 -7.89 -1.46 -5.27
C LEU A 74 -9.23 -2.17 -5.11
N LYS A 75 -9.98 -2.30 -6.20
CA LYS A 75 -11.30 -2.95 -6.16
C LYS A 75 -11.19 -4.38 -5.68
N ILE A 76 -10.20 -5.12 -6.19
CA ILE A 76 -10.01 -6.51 -5.82
C ILE A 76 -9.58 -6.61 -4.35
N PHE A 77 -8.65 -5.76 -3.92
CA PHE A 77 -8.19 -5.75 -2.53
C PHE A 77 -9.34 -5.50 -1.56
N LYS A 78 -10.22 -4.55 -1.90
CA LYS A 78 -11.36 -4.22 -1.03
C LYS A 78 -12.40 -5.35 -0.98
N LYS A 79 -12.45 -6.19 -2.00
CA LYS A 79 -13.30 -7.38 -1.96
C LYS A 79 -12.67 -8.49 -1.14
N MET A 80 -11.34 -8.63 -1.21
CA MET A 80 -10.64 -9.67 -0.48
C MET A 80 -10.55 -9.36 1.01
N ASP A 81 -10.32 -8.09 1.33
CA ASP A 81 -10.14 -7.63 2.71
C ASP A 81 -10.73 -6.24 2.83
N PRO A 82 -12.04 -6.13 3.12
CA PRO A 82 -12.72 -4.82 3.15
C PRO A 82 -12.13 -3.83 4.16
N GLU A 83 -11.45 -4.32 5.18
CA GLU A 83 -10.88 -3.46 6.21
C GLU A 83 -9.46 -2.99 5.88
N LEU A 84 -8.85 -3.53 4.81
CA LEU A 84 -7.50 -3.17 4.45
C LEU A 84 -7.43 -1.74 3.92
N PRO A 85 -6.71 -0.83 4.61
CA PRO A 85 -6.51 0.51 4.05
C PRO A 85 -5.58 0.45 2.86
N VAL A 86 -5.93 1.16 1.79
CA VAL A 86 -5.13 1.21 0.58
C VAL A 86 -4.72 2.65 0.33
N VAL A 87 -3.41 2.90 0.27
CA VAL A 87 -2.85 4.20 -0.08
C VAL A 87 -2.36 4.11 -1.53
N MET A 88 -2.79 5.04 -2.36
CA MET A 88 -2.42 5.02 -3.78
C MET A 88 -1.28 5.99 -4.06
N LEU A 89 -0.37 5.58 -4.92
CA LEU A 89 0.68 6.46 -5.43
C LEU A 89 0.33 6.85 -6.86
N THR A 90 0.37 8.15 -7.15
CA THR A 90 -0.03 8.65 -8.46
C THR A 90 1.10 9.46 -9.09
N GLY A 91 1.19 9.42 -10.41
CA GLY A 91 2.08 10.30 -11.14
C GLY A 91 1.31 11.52 -11.67
N HIS A 92 2.02 12.37 -12.39
CA HIS A 92 1.40 13.53 -13.02
C HIS A 92 0.30 13.08 -13.98
N GLY A 93 -0.82 13.78 -13.96
CA GLY A 93 -1.93 13.50 -14.86
C GLY A 93 -2.87 12.40 -14.37
N SER A 94 -2.64 11.88 -13.16
CA SER A 94 -3.48 10.81 -12.62
C SER A 94 -4.36 11.27 -11.45
N GLU A 95 -4.51 12.58 -11.27
CA GLU A 95 -5.28 13.11 -10.14
C GLU A 95 -6.75 12.69 -10.18
N LYS A 96 -7.33 12.63 -11.38
CA LYS A 96 -8.72 12.20 -11.49
C LYS A 96 -8.88 10.75 -11.07
N ALA A 97 -7.96 9.88 -11.52
CA ALA A 97 -7.99 8.47 -11.12
C ALA A 97 -7.82 8.32 -9.62
N ALA A 98 -6.97 9.16 -9.02
CA ALA A 98 -6.78 9.13 -7.58
C ALA A 98 -8.06 9.49 -6.83
N ARG A 99 -8.77 10.52 -7.28
CA ARG A 99 -10.04 10.90 -6.67
C ARG A 99 -11.09 9.81 -6.85
N ASP A 100 -11.12 9.17 -8.02
CA ASP A 100 -12.02 8.05 -8.25
C ASP A 100 -11.71 6.91 -7.28
N GLY A 101 -10.43 6.67 -7.00
CA GLY A 101 -10.03 5.67 -6.04
C GLY A 101 -10.52 5.96 -4.64
N LEU A 102 -10.49 7.24 -4.22
CA LEU A 102 -11.03 7.61 -2.92
C LEU A 102 -12.51 7.28 -2.82
N ALA A 103 -13.26 7.54 -3.89
CA ALA A 103 -14.69 7.21 -3.93
C ALA A 103 -14.91 5.70 -3.87
N LEU A 104 -13.94 4.90 -4.29
CA LEU A 104 -14.02 3.44 -4.27
C LEU A 104 -13.47 2.82 -3.00
N GLY A 105 -13.06 3.65 -2.04
CA GLY A 105 -12.66 3.15 -0.73
C GLY A 105 -11.18 3.22 -0.41
N ALA A 106 -10.35 3.86 -1.24
CA ALA A 106 -8.95 4.07 -0.88
C ALA A 106 -8.88 4.99 0.34
N PHE A 107 -7.86 4.77 1.16
CA PHE A 107 -7.66 5.59 2.34
C PHE A 107 -7.19 6.99 1.97
N ASP A 108 -6.21 7.06 1.06
CA ASP A 108 -5.63 8.33 0.65
C ASP A 108 -4.80 8.11 -0.61
N TYR A 109 -4.26 9.18 -1.17
CA TYR A 109 -3.30 9.07 -2.28
C TYR A 109 -2.20 10.10 -2.09
N LEU A 110 -1.02 9.80 -2.65
CA LEU A 110 0.13 10.69 -2.65
C LEU A 110 0.69 10.76 -4.07
N THR A 111 1.23 11.92 -4.43
CA THR A 111 1.80 12.13 -5.77
C THR A 111 3.28 11.77 -5.79
N LYS A 112 3.70 10.98 -6.79
CA LYS A 112 5.11 10.64 -6.97
C LYS A 112 5.83 11.80 -7.69
N PRO A 113 7.07 12.08 -7.31
CA PRO A 113 7.81 11.50 -6.21
C PRO A 113 7.29 12.05 -4.88
N CYS A 114 7.08 11.16 -3.91
CA CYS A 114 6.62 11.61 -2.61
C CYS A 114 7.76 11.52 -1.60
N ASP A 115 7.68 12.40 -0.62
CA ASP A 115 8.63 12.42 0.47
C ASP A 115 8.41 11.20 1.36
N LEU A 116 9.49 10.56 1.79
CA LEU A 116 9.40 9.37 2.65
C LEU A 116 8.64 9.67 3.93
N GLU A 117 8.88 10.83 4.54
CA GLU A 117 8.20 11.18 5.79
C GLU A 117 6.69 11.34 5.59
N GLU A 118 6.31 11.91 4.45
CA GLU A 118 4.89 12.05 4.12
C GLU A 118 4.24 10.69 3.91
N LEU A 119 4.92 9.80 3.20
CA LEU A 119 4.41 8.45 2.97
C LEU A 119 4.27 7.69 4.29
N LEU A 120 5.29 7.76 5.14
CA LEU A 120 5.25 7.08 6.44
C LEU A 120 4.13 7.62 7.32
N ALA A 121 3.93 8.93 7.34
CA ALA A 121 2.85 9.52 8.13
C ALA A 121 1.49 9.00 7.67
N THR A 122 1.30 8.90 6.35
CA THR A 122 0.05 8.40 5.79
C THR A 122 -0.14 6.92 6.11
N ILE A 123 0.92 6.13 6.01
CA ILE A 123 0.87 4.70 6.34
C ILE A 123 0.50 4.51 7.81
N ILE A 124 1.08 5.29 8.71
CA ILE A 124 0.81 5.18 10.13
C ILE A 124 -0.67 5.48 10.42
N LYS A 125 -1.20 6.54 9.82
CA LYS A 125 -2.61 6.89 9.99
C LYS A 125 -3.52 5.79 9.46
N ALA A 126 -3.17 5.21 8.31
CA ALA A 126 -3.95 4.14 7.72
C ALA A 126 -3.94 2.90 8.61
N ALA A 127 -2.78 2.55 9.15
CA ALA A 127 -2.66 1.40 10.04
C ALA A 127 -3.48 1.60 11.31
N GLU A 128 -3.52 2.82 11.83
CA GLU A 128 -4.33 3.13 13.01
C GLU A 128 -5.81 2.94 12.73
N GLN A 129 -6.26 3.33 11.54
CA GLN A 129 -7.66 3.15 11.17
C GLN A 129 -8.04 1.67 11.16
N ARG A 130 -7.15 0.82 10.61
CA ARG A 130 -7.44 -0.61 10.57
C ARG A 130 -7.51 -1.23 11.97
N SER A 131 -6.70 -0.71 12.90
CA SER A 131 -6.66 -1.24 14.28
C SER A 131 -7.91 -0.90 15.07
N GLU A 132 -8.65 0.09 14.62
CA GLU A 132 -9.90 0.48 15.26
C GLU A 132 -11.02 -0.43 14.80
#